data_6b66885a440e9fcd675e2160cffdbd57
#
_entry.id   6b66885a440e9fcd675e2160cffdbd57
#
_cell.length_a   1.000
_cell.length_b   1.000
_cell.length_c   1.000
_cell.angle_alpha   90.00
_cell.angle_beta   90.00
_cell.angle_gamma   90.00
#
_symmetry.space_group_name_H-M   'P 1'
#
loop_
_entity.id
_entity.type
_entity.pdbx_description
1 polymer ?
#
loop_
_entity_poly.entity_id
_entity_poly.type
_entity_poly.pdbx_seq_one_letter_code
_entity_poly.pdbx_strand_id
1 'polypeptide(L)'
;MIDRIDGSSHKPGDKMNVIAYGAYDRHNYGDLLFAIVLKHYLEADGRFRVLIAATKQSDLSSYGALPTIALKKALEATRQQDKTMLIVAGGECLTAQWESIIGYLAPQAIYYPIKASPYLIGHRQFIRLSRAFTSIPSDLPLVLGERELPGYQVMYNSVGGNEISRKKPLIHAAIERNLKDCTYVSVRDRETSAELDKLGVEHNLVPDSAVLISDIFPQQPEPSEPGHIVFHISDHHAKRRIEAIARQLTELSASTGLKIALLTIGKAPGHSDDEPLDKLQGLLGERAYRVNSGHIQDIIRCIATSRLYCGTSLHGAITALTYAVPQIALLPRRVVKLSSFLETWVPQQSCGFAEIEQISQTASALLTSFGEPQKAELQAMVELMKNRVRANLEHMTALYEQATTADEPATQSPTGNTTLFAAH
;
A
#
# COMPACT_ATOMS: atom_id res chain seq x y z
N MET A 1 -16.73 21.71 4.11
CA MET A 1 -17.51 22.09 5.29
C MET A 1 -17.15 21.08 6.37
N ILE A 2 -16.37 21.47 7.34
CA ILE A 2 -15.94 20.60 8.44
C ILE A 2 -17.01 20.78 9.52
N ASP A 3 -17.92 19.82 9.66
CA ASP A 3 -18.85 19.78 10.77
C ASP A 3 -18.07 19.70 12.08
N ARG A 4 -18.38 20.58 13.01
CA ARG A 4 -17.84 20.59 14.37
C ARG A 4 -18.23 19.28 15.05
N ILE A 5 -17.23 18.49 15.42
CA ILE A 5 -17.41 17.30 16.25
C ILE A 5 -17.61 17.79 17.68
N ASP A 6 -18.87 17.76 18.13
CA ASP A 6 -19.25 18.10 19.48
C ASP A 6 -18.81 16.97 20.44
N GLY A 7 -18.13 17.33 21.53
CA GLY A 7 -17.63 16.40 22.53
C GLY A 7 -18.80 15.88 23.40
N SER A 8 -19.36 14.74 23.05
CA SER A 8 -20.34 14.05 23.90
C SER A 8 -20.07 12.54 23.95
N SER A 9 -20.23 11.97 25.13
CA SER A 9 -20.23 10.53 25.41
C SER A 9 -20.99 9.75 24.34
N HIS A 10 -20.38 8.66 23.87
CA HIS A 10 -20.90 7.74 22.84
C HIS A 10 -22.40 7.47 23.10
N LYS A 11 -23.27 7.95 22.21
CA LYS A 11 -24.66 7.54 22.16
C LYS A 11 -24.76 6.26 21.33
N PRO A 12 -25.65 5.30 21.66
CA PRO A 12 -25.91 4.17 20.78
C PRO A 12 -26.31 4.70 19.39
N GLY A 13 -25.43 4.53 18.38
CA GLY A 13 -25.64 5.03 17.03
C GLY A 13 -24.49 5.90 16.46
N ASP A 14 -23.54 6.36 17.27
CA ASP A 14 -22.36 7.10 16.79
C ASP A 14 -21.29 6.12 16.23
N LYS A 15 -20.79 6.43 15.02
CA LYS A 15 -19.77 5.61 14.38
C LYS A 15 -18.42 5.74 15.09
N MET A 16 -17.74 4.63 15.28
CA MET A 16 -16.38 4.58 15.80
C MET A 16 -15.40 5.15 14.75
N ASN A 17 -14.50 6.06 15.16
CA ASN A 17 -13.51 6.59 14.23
C ASN A 17 -12.31 5.68 14.12
N VAL A 18 -11.86 5.49 12.87
CA VAL A 18 -10.63 4.81 12.48
C VAL A 18 -9.75 5.78 11.72
N ILE A 19 -8.48 5.86 12.07
CA ILE A 19 -7.50 6.61 11.30
C ILE A 19 -6.74 5.62 10.41
N ALA A 20 -6.95 5.70 9.10
CA ALA A 20 -6.11 5.01 8.11
C ALA A 20 -4.93 5.91 7.76
N TYR A 21 -3.72 5.52 8.16
CA TYR A 21 -2.51 6.31 8.00
C TYR A 21 -1.51 5.68 7.04
N GLY A 22 -1.01 6.46 6.09
CA GLY A 22 -0.02 5.99 5.11
C GLY A 22 0.52 7.12 4.21
N ALA A 23 1.23 6.72 3.16
CA ALA A 23 1.85 7.64 2.20
C ALA A 23 0.86 8.14 1.13
N TYR A 24 -0.34 8.55 1.51
CA TYR A 24 -1.46 8.88 0.62
C TYR A 24 -1.46 10.33 0.11
N ASP A 25 -0.49 11.14 0.52
CA ASP A 25 -0.37 12.57 0.20
C ASP A 25 0.43 12.87 -1.07
N ARG A 26 0.79 11.84 -1.83
CA ARG A 26 1.58 11.93 -3.06
C ARG A 26 1.07 10.97 -4.12
N HIS A 27 1.31 11.32 -5.39
CA HIS A 27 0.89 10.46 -6.49
C HIS A 27 1.83 9.24 -6.61
N ASN A 28 1.47 8.18 -5.91
CA ASN A 28 1.97 6.82 -6.09
C ASN A 28 0.76 5.89 -6.13
N TYR A 29 0.45 5.36 -7.29
CA TYR A 29 -0.73 4.53 -7.53
C TYR A 29 -0.98 3.49 -6.43
N GLY A 30 0.06 2.73 -6.07
CA GLY A 30 -0.08 1.68 -5.07
C GLY A 30 -0.46 2.20 -3.69
N ASP A 31 0.19 3.26 -3.23
CA ASP A 31 -0.11 3.83 -1.91
C ASP A 31 -1.55 4.35 -1.84
N LEU A 32 -2.08 4.89 -2.94
CA LEU A 32 -3.44 5.42 -3.01
C LEU A 32 -4.52 4.32 -2.92
N LEU A 33 -4.22 3.09 -3.36
CA LEU A 33 -5.14 1.97 -3.29
C LEU A 33 -5.46 1.55 -1.86
N PHE A 34 -4.50 1.61 -0.93
CA PHE A 34 -4.72 1.21 0.47
C PHE A 34 -5.79 2.06 1.14
N ALA A 35 -5.77 3.38 0.92
CA ALA A 35 -6.78 4.28 1.46
C ALA A 35 -8.20 3.94 0.95
N ILE A 36 -8.32 3.64 -0.35
CA ILE A 36 -9.59 3.27 -0.99
C ILE A 36 -10.11 1.95 -0.41
N VAL A 37 -9.25 0.94 -0.33
CA VAL A 37 -9.61 -0.38 0.20
C VAL A 37 -10.03 -0.29 1.66
N LEU A 38 -9.22 0.33 2.52
CA LEU A 38 -9.55 0.45 3.95
C LEU A 38 -10.87 1.19 4.17
N LYS A 39 -11.08 2.32 3.47
CA LYS A 39 -12.34 3.06 3.58
C LYS A 39 -13.53 2.22 3.13
N HIS A 40 -13.43 1.54 2.00
CA HIS A 40 -14.50 0.73 1.46
C HIS A 40 -14.92 -0.39 2.43
N TYR A 41 -13.95 -1.16 2.92
CA TYR A 41 -14.25 -2.34 3.74
C TYR A 41 -14.61 -2.00 5.18
N LEU A 42 -13.97 -1.01 5.79
CA LEU A 42 -14.24 -0.64 7.18
C LEU A 42 -15.54 0.16 7.34
N GLU A 43 -15.97 0.91 6.32
CA GLU A 43 -17.25 1.64 6.38
C GLU A 43 -18.45 0.81 5.88
N ALA A 44 -18.23 -0.39 5.31
CA ALA A 44 -19.26 -1.19 4.64
C ALA A 44 -20.45 -1.55 5.53
N ASP A 45 -20.23 -1.85 6.80
CA ASP A 45 -21.28 -2.23 7.75
C ASP A 45 -21.83 -1.04 8.58
N GLY A 46 -21.29 0.15 8.33
CA GLY A 46 -21.74 1.38 8.97
C GLY A 46 -21.25 1.61 10.40
N ARG A 47 -20.52 0.67 11.03
CA ARG A 47 -19.97 0.79 12.38
C ARG A 47 -18.85 1.82 12.48
N PHE A 48 -18.04 1.94 11.44
CA PHE A 48 -16.85 2.77 11.43
C PHE A 48 -16.97 3.99 10.53
N ARG A 49 -16.21 5.03 10.86
CA ARG A 49 -15.93 6.20 10.03
C ARG A 49 -14.42 6.31 9.84
N VAL A 50 -13.95 6.22 8.61
CA VAL A 50 -12.52 6.21 8.30
C VAL A 50 -12.00 7.60 7.94
N LEU A 51 -11.07 8.10 8.73
CA LEU A 51 -10.31 9.32 8.46
C LEU A 51 -9.04 8.94 7.69
N ILE A 52 -8.91 9.41 6.46
CA ILE A 52 -7.72 9.15 5.64
C ILE A 52 -6.65 10.17 6.01
N ALA A 53 -5.58 9.69 6.65
CA ALA A 53 -4.50 10.52 7.14
C ALA A 53 -3.17 10.23 6.42
N ALA A 54 -2.38 11.29 6.23
CA ALA A 54 -1.05 11.20 5.67
C ALA A 54 -0.10 12.17 6.40
N THR A 55 1.16 12.29 5.96
CA THR A 55 2.11 13.22 6.57
C THR A 55 1.63 14.66 6.46
N LYS A 56 0.99 15.01 5.34
CA LYS A 56 0.33 16.32 5.15
C LYS A 56 -1.06 16.16 4.52
N GLN A 57 -1.84 17.21 4.60
CA GLN A 57 -3.10 17.31 3.86
C GLN A 57 -2.82 17.39 2.35
N SER A 58 -3.56 16.63 1.56
CA SER A 58 -3.46 16.59 0.10
C SER A 58 -4.82 16.29 -0.52
N ASP A 59 -5.06 16.81 -1.71
CA ASP A 59 -6.21 16.45 -2.53
C ASP A 59 -5.70 15.92 -3.89
N LEU A 60 -5.84 14.64 -4.08
CA LEU A 60 -5.51 13.91 -5.31
C LEU A 60 -6.77 13.33 -5.97
N SER A 61 -7.94 13.90 -5.71
CA SER A 61 -9.23 13.44 -6.27
C SER A 61 -9.26 13.51 -7.80
N SER A 62 -8.51 14.43 -8.41
CA SER A 62 -8.32 14.49 -9.87
C SER A 62 -7.67 13.23 -10.46
N TYR A 63 -7.02 12.41 -9.62
CA TYR A 63 -6.46 11.11 -9.99
C TYR A 63 -7.33 9.94 -9.50
N GLY A 64 -8.53 10.20 -8.97
CA GLY A 64 -9.42 9.19 -8.42
C GLY A 64 -9.04 8.73 -7.01
N ALA A 65 -8.12 9.41 -6.33
CA ALA A 65 -7.72 9.12 -4.95
C ALA A 65 -8.62 9.82 -3.94
N LEU A 66 -8.57 9.38 -2.68
CA LEU A 66 -9.28 10.04 -1.59
C LEU A 66 -8.49 11.25 -1.07
N PRO A 67 -9.17 12.36 -0.71
CA PRO A 67 -8.51 13.47 -0.05
C PRO A 67 -7.99 13.06 1.33
N THR A 68 -6.84 13.59 1.71
CA THR A 68 -6.18 13.28 2.99
C THR A 68 -6.15 14.49 3.91
N ILE A 69 -6.13 14.22 5.22
CA ILE A 69 -5.80 15.20 6.24
C ILE A 69 -4.41 14.92 6.82
N ALA A 70 -3.75 15.92 7.40
CA ALA A 70 -2.51 15.67 8.12
C ALA A 70 -2.76 14.78 9.35
N LEU A 71 -1.87 13.82 9.65
CA LEU A 71 -2.03 12.92 10.81
C LEU A 71 -2.29 13.71 12.11
N LYS A 72 -1.58 14.82 12.33
CA LYS A 72 -1.82 15.71 13.46
C LYS A 72 -3.30 16.11 13.59
N LYS A 73 -3.94 16.52 12.49
CA LYS A 73 -5.35 16.91 12.50
C LYS A 73 -6.28 15.72 12.76
N ALA A 74 -5.95 14.53 12.25
CA ALA A 74 -6.70 13.32 12.54
C ALA A 74 -6.65 12.96 14.03
N LEU A 75 -5.46 13.03 14.63
CA LEU A 75 -5.27 12.81 16.07
C LEU A 75 -5.98 13.84 16.93
N GLU A 76 -5.96 15.12 16.54
CA GLU A 76 -6.71 16.18 17.23
C GLU A 76 -8.22 15.96 17.15
N ALA A 77 -8.73 15.53 15.99
CA ALA A 77 -10.17 15.28 15.78
C ALA A 77 -10.71 14.08 16.56
N THR A 78 -9.87 13.11 16.92
CA THR A 78 -10.26 11.89 17.65
C THR A 78 -9.81 11.86 19.11
N ARG A 79 -9.15 12.92 19.60
CA ARG A 79 -8.52 12.99 20.94
C ARG A 79 -9.51 12.83 22.12
N GLN A 80 -10.76 13.15 21.93
CA GLN A 80 -11.78 13.08 22.98
C GLN A 80 -12.49 11.73 23.06
N GLN A 81 -12.10 10.78 22.21
CA GLN A 81 -12.64 9.41 22.24
C GLN A 81 -11.80 8.55 23.18
N ASP A 82 -12.44 7.66 23.92
CA ASP A 82 -11.78 6.81 24.90
C ASP A 82 -10.71 5.92 24.27
N LYS A 83 -10.95 5.43 23.07
CA LYS A 83 -9.95 4.75 22.22
C LYS A 83 -10.22 5.03 20.75
N THR A 84 -9.18 5.09 19.95
CA THR A 84 -9.27 5.20 18.48
C THR A 84 -8.35 4.17 17.84
N MET A 85 -8.85 3.45 16.85
CA MET A 85 -8.04 2.54 16.04
C MET A 85 -7.25 3.35 15.02
N LEU A 86 -5.91 3.18 15.00
CA LEU A 86 -5.02 3.74 13.99
C LEU A 86 -4.41 2.59 13.18
N ILE A 87 -4.75 2.51 11.91
CA ILE A 87 -4.25 1.50 10.99
C ILE A 87 -3.18 2.11 10.10
N VAL A 88 -1.94 1.64 10.24
CA VAL A 88 -0.87 1.93 9.27
C VAL A 88 -0.99 0.95 8.11
N ALA A 89 -1.17 1.48 6.89
CA ALA A 89 -1.21 0.67 5.69
C ALA A 89 -0.49 1.35 4.54
N GLY A 90 0.24 0.56 3.78
CA GLY A 90 1.05 1.07 2.68
C GLY A 90 2.10 0.07 2.22
N GLY A 91 2.84 0.45 1.21
CA GLY A 91 3.86 -0.39 0.60
C GLY A 91 5.04 -0.70 1.56
N GLU A 92 6.17 -0.03 1.37
CA GLU A 92 7.39 -0.18 2.19
C GLU A 92 7.35 0.72 3.44
N CYS A 93 6.32 0.56 4.30
CA CYS A 93 6.12 1.42 5.45
C CYS A 93 7.22 1.28 6.49
N LEU A 94 7.67 0.05 6.78
CA LEU A 94 8.60 -0.22 7.88
C LEU A 94 9.99 0.35 7.66
N THR A 95 10.39 0.54 6.40
CA THR A 95 11.72 1.08 6.05
C THR A 95 11.69 2.50 5.51
N ALA A 96 10.53 3.16 5.52
CA ALA A 96 10.40 4.55 5.12
C ALA A 96 11.18 5.48 6.07
N GLN A 97 11.94 6.41 5.51
CA GLN A 97 12.76 7.34 6.27
C GLN A 97 12.31 8.79 6.02
N TRP A 98 12.54 9.66 7.00
CA TRP A 98 12.11 11.05 6.95
C TRP A 98 12.62 11.81 5.73
N GLU A 99 13.86 11.61 5.32
CA GLU A 99 14.43 12.27 4.14
C GLU A 99 13.72 11.90 2.84
N SER A 100 13.19 10.69 2.75
CA SER A 100 12.38 10.27 1.60
C SER A 100 11.00 10.91 1.66
N ILE A 101 10.32 10.83 2.81
CA ILE A 101 8.97 11.38 2.98
C ILE A 101 8.97 12.90 2.76
N ILE A 102 9.85 13.64 3.43
CA ILE A 102 9.95 15.10 3.26
C ILE A 102 10.37 15.46 1.82
N GLY A 103 11.29 14.68 1.23
CA GLY A 103 11.70 14.87 -0.16
C GLY A 103 10.53 14.77 -1.14
N TYR A 104 9.66 13.77 -0.99
CA TYR A 104 8.49 13.61 -1.86
C TYR A 104 7.43 14.70 -1.70
N LEU A 105 7.41 15.38 -0.55
CA LEU A 105 6.48 16.50 -0.30
C LEU A 105 7.00 17.84 -0.81
N ALA A 106 8.25 17.88 -1.24
CA ALA A 106 8.95 19.06 -1.71
C ALA A 106 8.89 19.19 -3.24
N PRO A 107 9.11 20.41 -3.78
CA PRO A 107 9.32 20.59 -5.21
C PRO A 107 10.50 19.75 -5.73
N GLN A 108 10.42 19.29 -6.97
CA GLN A 108 11.43 18.42 -7.61
C GLN A 108 12.87 18.98 -7.48
N ALA A 109 13.03 20.30 -7.61
CA ALA A 109 14.35 20.95 -7.56
C ALA A 109 15.09 20.78 -6.24
N ILE A 110 14.37 20.63 -5.10
CA ILE A 110 14.97 20.48 -3.78
C ILE A 110 14.89 19.04 -3.23
N TYR A 111 14.37 18.10 -4.00
CA TYR A 111 14.30 16.70 -3.61
C TYR A 111 15.65 16.10 -3.20
N TYR A 112 16.67 16.23 -4.07
CA TYR A 112 18.01 15.71 -3.77
C TYR A 112 18.72 16.44 -2.63
N PRO A 113 18.69 17.80 -2.55
CA PRO A 113 19.16 18.53 -1.35
C PRO A 113 18.54 18.04 -0.04
N ILE A 114 17.23 17.79 0.00
CA ILE A 114 16.58 17.23 1.20
C ILE A 114 17.09 15.84 1.52
N LYS A 115 17.23 14.97 0.54
CA LYS A 115 17.78 13.62 0.75
C LYS A 115 19.23 13.61 1.23
N ALA A 116 19.99 14.63 0.88
CA ALA A 116 21.39 14.80 1.32
C ALA A 116 21.50 15.47 2.70
N SER A 117 20.49 16.20 3.16
CA SER A 117 20.55 17.01 4.39
C SER A 117 20.89 16.21 5.67
N PRO A 118 20.45 14.94 5.88
CA PRO A 118 20.88 14.17 7.05
C PRO A 118 22.38 13.94 7.14
N TYR A 119 23.10 13.94 6.02
CA TYR A 119 24.56 13.82 5.99
C TYR A 119 25.27 15.12 6.37
N LEU A 120 24.60 16.28 6.20
CA LEU A 120 25.15 17.60 6.53
C LEU A 120 24.89 17.99 7.97
N ILE A 121 23.66 17.79 8.47
CA ILE A 121 23.25 18.21 9.82
C ILE A 121 23.19 17.06 10.83
N GLY A 122 23.42 15.82 10.40
CA GLY A 122 23.30 14.61 11.20
C GLY A 122 21.88 14.03 11.25
N HIS A 123 21.78 12.68 11.16
CA HIS A 123 20.49 11.97 11.09
C HIS A 123 19.58 12.26 12.29
N ARG A 124 20.11 12.27 13.51
CA ARG A 124 19.31 12.55 14.72
C ARG A 124 18.69 13.94 14.70
N GLN A 125 19.47 14.95 14.27
CA GLN A 125 18.98 16.32 14.16
C GLN A 125 17.92 16.45 13.06
N PHE A 126 18.13 15.80 11.91
CA PHE A 126 17.15 15.77 10.83
C PHE A 126 15.82 15.14 11.26
N ILE A 127 15.86 14.00 11.94
CA ILE A 127 14.68 13.34 12.52
C ILE A 127 13.96 14.29 13.48
N ARG A 128 14.68 14.94 14.39
CA ARG A 128 14.09 15.89 15.35
C ARG A 128 13.37 17.06 14.66
N LEU A 129 13.98 17.63 13.62
CA LEU A 129 13.38 18.71 12.82
C LEU A 129 12.16 18.22 12.03
N SER A 130 12.24 17.02 11.43
CA SER A 130 11.13 16.42 10.70
C SER A 130 9.92 16.17 11.61
N ARG A 131 10.14 15.62 12.81
CA ARG A 131 9.09 15.44 13.83
C ARG A 131 8.47 16.77 14.25
N ALA A 132 9.27 17.79 14.50
CA ALA A 132 8.77 19.11 14.85
C ALA A 132 7.94 19.75 13.71
N PHE A 133 8.39 19.58 12.47
CA PHE A 133 7.71 20.10 11.28
C PHE A 133 6.37 19.40 11.00
N THR A 134 6.33 18.07 11.12
CA THR A 134 5.15 17.27 10.81
C THR A 134 4.23 17.05 12.02
N SER A 135 4.74 17.26 13.25
CA SER A 135 4.12 16.89 14.52
C SER A 135 3.80 15.39 14.64
N ILE A 136 4.53 14.54 13.91
CA ILE A 136 4.46 13.09 14.04
C ILE A 136 5.46 12.66 15.11
N PRO A 137 5.06 11.91 16.14
CA PRO A 137 5.89 11.70 17.33
C PRO A 137 7.01 10.66 17.15
N SER A 138 7.06 9.95 16.03
CA SER A 138 8.00 8.84 15.83
C SER A 138 9.30 9.21 15.14
N ASP A 139 10.35 8.42 15.41
CA ASP A 139 11.65 8.51 14.72
C ASP A 139 11.58 8.04 13.26
N LEU A 140 10.57 7.24 12.91
CA LEU A 140 10.25 6.83 11.53
C LEU A 140 8.86 7.32 11.15
N PRO A 141 8.70 7.88 9.95
CA PRO A 141 7.45 8.56 9.59
C PRO A 141 6.20 7.66 9.55
N LEU A 142 6.37 6.37 9.25
CA LEU A 142 5.29 5.40 9.11
C LEU A 142 5.41 4.22 10.10
N VAL A 143 6.25 4.33 11.13
CA VAL A 143 6.38 3.32 12.19
C VAL A 143 6.08 3.98 13.52
N LEU A 144 4.87 3.74 14.02
CA LEU A 144 4.30 4.33 15.24
C LEU A 144 4.05 3.22 16.26
N GLY A 145 4.25 3.50 17.53
CA GLY A 145 3.89 2.62 18.64
C GLY A 145 2.85 3.28 19.55
N GLU A 146 2.18 2.51 20.39
CA GLU A 146 1.13 3.01 21.29
C GLU A 146 1.67 3.92 22.38
N ARG A 147 2.93 3.74 22.82
CA ARG A 147 3.62 4.67 23.74
C ARG A 147 3.80 6.07 23.16
N GLU A 148 3.93 6.17 21.84
CA GLU A 148 4.03 7.46 21.15
C GLU A 148 2.66 8.09 20.94
N LEU A 149 1.58 7.30 21.00
CA LEU A 149 0.18 7.67 20.76
C LEU A 149 -0.75 7.15 21.87
N PRO A 150 -0.64 7.67 23.10
CA PRO A 150 -1.52 7.24 24.19
C PRO A 150 -3.00 7.43 23.84
N GLY A 151 -3.83 6.41 24.09
CA GLY A 151 -5.26 6.39 23.73
C GLY A 151 -5.57 5.90 22.32
N TYR A 152 -4.54 5.45 21.58
CA TYR A 152 -4.73 4.84 20.28
C TYR A 152 -4.30 3.38 20.31
N GLN A 153 -5.07 2.51 19.64
CA GLN A 153 -4.65 1.17 19.29
C GLN A 153 -4.00 1.20 17.91
N VAL A 154 -2.71 0.90 17.87
CA VAL A 154 -1.93 0.95 16.63
C VAL A 154 -1.86 -0.43 16.00
N MET A 155 -2.28 -0.53 14.77
CA MET A 155 -2.29 -1.77 13.99
C MET A 155 -1.65 -1.57 12.62
N TYR A 156 -0.99 -2.60 12.12
CA TYR A 156 -0.34 -2.60 10.79
C TYR A 156 -1.04 -3.58 9.86
N ASN A 157 -1.53 -3.08 8.73
CA ASN A 157 -2.25 -3.87 7.74
C ASN A 157 -1.37 -4.19 6.53
N SER A 158 -0.90 -5.44 6.44
CA SER A 158 -0.19 -6.01 5.28
C SER A 158 0.99 -5.15 4.80
N VAL A 159 1.78 -4.60 5.73
CA VAL A 159 2.88 -3.68 5.39
C VAL A 159 4.12 -4.41 4.88
N GLY A 160 4.92 -3.74 4.07
CA GLY A 160 6.23 -4.19 3.61
C GLY A 160 7.37 -3.57 4.41
N GLY A 161 8.49 -4.31 4.47
CA GLY A 161 9.68 -3.91 5.19
C GLY A 161 10.91 -4.70 4.75
N ASN A 162 11.12 -4.79 3.45
CA ASN A 162 12.27 -5.51 2.91
C ASN A 162 13.60 -4.87 3.33
N GLU A 163 14.62 -5.68 3.53
CA GLU A 163 15.99 -5.25 3.84
C GLU A 163 16.11 -4.45 5.17
N ILE A 164 15.27 -4.71 6.17
CA ILE A 164 15.39 -4.09 7.49
C ILE A 164 16.79 -4.33 8.05
N SER A 165 17.31 -5.56 7.97
CA SER A 165 18.65 -5.94 8.48
C SER A 165 19.81 -5.14 7.87
N ARG A 166 19.61 -4.51 6.70
CA ARG A 166 20.62 -3.63 6.07
C ARG A 166 20.52 -2.17 6.51
N LYS A 167 19.53 -1.81 7.31
CA LYS A 167 19.38 -0.44 7.81
C LYS A 167 20.32 -0.16 8.98
N LYS A 168 20.46 1.12 9.34
CA LYS A 168 21.28 1.54 10.49
C LYS A 168 20.70 1.02 11.81
N PRO A 169 21.52 0.74 12.83
CA PRO A 169 21.04 0.24 14.11
C PRO A 169 19.94 1.10 14.77
N LEU A 170 19.99 2.42 14.58
CA LEU A 170 18.95 3.33 15.07
C LEU A 170 17.57 3.04 14.46
N ILE A 171 17.54 2.70 13.18
CA ILE A 171 16.30 2.36 12.45
C ILE A 171 15.77 1.01 12.93
N HIS A 172 16.65 0.01 13.08
CA HIS A 172 16.31 -1.29 13.67
C HIS A 172 15.64 -1.13 15.04
N ALA A 173 16.29 -0.41 15.95
CA ALA A 173 15.78 -0.20 17.29
C ALA A 173 14.43 0.53 17.31
N ALA A 174 14.21 1.46 16.38
CA ALA A 174 12.94 2.15 16.27
C ALA A 174 11.82 1.23 15.74
N ILE A 175 12.12 0.39 14.73
CA ILE A 175 11.16 -0.59 14.20
C ILE A 175 10.79 -1.60 15.28
N GLU A 176 11.79 -2.24 15.90
CA GLU A 176 11.59 -3.23 16.95
C GLU A 176 10.76 -2.68 18.10
N ARG A 177 11.18 -1.52 18.66
CA ARG A 177 10.48 -0.88 19.78
C ARG A 177 9.03 -0.59 19.47
N ASN A 178 8.75 0.02 18.31
CA ASN A 178 7.42 0.49 18.00
C ASN A 178 6.49 -0.67 17.59
N LEU A 179 6.98 -1.67 16.84
CA LEU A 179 6.16 -2.81 16.46
C LEU A 179 5.87 -3.76 17.62
N LYS A 180 6.77 -3.92 18.58
CA LYS A 180 6.49 -4.65 19.84
C LYS A 180 5.52 -3.93 20.77
N ASP A 181 5.24 -2.67 20.49
CA ASP A 181 4.37 -1.77 21.24
C ASP A 181 3.04 -1.49 20.49
N CYS A 182 2.65 -2.37 19.60
CA CYS A 182 1.37 -2.24 18.86
C CYS A 182 0.44 -3.40 19.17
N THR A 183 -0.87 -3.14 19.02
CA THR A 183 -1.91 -4.16 19.20
C THR A 183 -1.81 -5.28 18.16
N TYR A 184 -1.45 -4.96 16.90
CA TYR A 184 -1.44 -5.96 15.83
C TYR A 184 -0.49 -5.59 14.70
N VAL A 185 0.20 -6.58 14.14
CA VAL A 185 1.07 -6.43 12.97
C VAL A 185 0.77 -7.51 11.95
N SER A 186 0.49 -7.11 10.71
CA SER A 186 0.51 -8.01 9.57
C SER A 186 1.42 -7.50 8.46
N VAL A 187 2.11 -8.43 7.79
CA VAL A 187 3.07 -8.15 6.72
C VAL A 187 2.72 -8.92 5.45
N ARG A 188 3.10 -8.36 4.29
CA ARG A 188 2.59 -8.83 3.00
C ARG A 188 3.41 -9.90 2.30
N ASP A 189 4.63 -10.16 2.71
CA ASP A 189 5.53 -11.10 2.05
C ASP A 189 6.49 -11.79 3.03
N ARG A 190 7.04 -12.94 2.60
CA ARG A 190 7.93 -13.77 3.43
C ARG A 190 9.25 -13.08 3.75
N GLU A 191 9.76 -12.20 2.90
CA GLU A 191 10.99 -11.45 3.17
C GLU A 191 10.79 -10.53 4.38
N THR A 192 9.71 -9.73 4.36
CA THR A 192 9.34 -8.88 5.49
C THR A 192 9.09 -9.70 6.76
N SER A 193 8.40 -10.86 6.64
CA SER A 193 8.16 -11.77 7.76
C SER A 193 9.49 -12.24 8.38
N ALA A 194 10.42 -12.73 7.57
CA ALA A 194 11.73 -13.18 8.04
C ALA A 194 12.57 -12.04 8.69
N GLU A 195 12.40 -10.80 8.24
CA GLU A 195 13.05 -9.64 8.89
C GLU A 195 12.45 -9.36 10.27
N LEU A 196 11.13 -9.47 10.45
CA LEU A 196 10.46 -9.29 11.75
C LEU A 196 10.74 -10.43 12.71
N ASP A 197 10.88 -11.68 12.23
CA ASP A 197 11.30 -12.83 13.04
C ASP A 197 12.66 -12.58 13.70
N LYS A 198 13.62 -12.00 12.94
CA LYS A 198 14.95 -11.63 13.48
C LYS A 198 14.88 -10.58 14.59
N LEU A 199 13.85 -9.72 14.55
CA LEU A 199 13.61 -8.70 15.59
C LEU A 199 12.76 -9.23 16.75
N GLY A 200 12.25 -10.46 16.68
CA GLY A 200 11.33 -11.04 17.66
C GLY A 200 10.02 -10.24 17.77
N VAL A 201 9.49 -9.77 16.64
CA VAL A 201 8.21 -9.08 16.54
C VAL A 201 7.13 -10.08 16.12
N GLU A 202 6.10 -10.25 16.92
CA GLU A 202 4.94 -11.06 16.56
C GLU A 202 4.20 -10.42 15.37
N HIS A 203 3.87 -11.23 14.37
CA HIS A 203 3.20 -10.74 13.17
C HIS A 203 2.47 -11.87 12.43
N ASN A 204 1.59 -11.49 11.51
CA ASN A 204 0.86 -12.38 10.64
C ASN A 204 1.23 -12.15 9.17
N LEU A 205 1.36 -13.22 8.39
CA LEU A 205 1.60 -13.14 6.95
C LEU A 205 0.25 -13.08 6.22
N VAL A 206 -0.06 -11.90 5.65
CA VAL A 206 -1.35 -11.59 4.99
C VAL A 206 -1.06 -10.94 3.64
N PRO A 207 -1.74 -11.31 2.54
CA PRO A 207 -1.50 -10.67 1.26
C PRO A 207 -1.69 -9.16 1.31
N ASP A 208 -1.02 -8.44 0.41
CA ASP A 208 -1.21 -7.00 0.25
C ASP A 208 -2.67 -6.66 0.01
N SER A 209 -3.24 -5.72 0.78
CA SER A 209 -4.66 -5.42 0.74
C SER A 209 -5.16 -4.84 -0.59
N ALA A 210 -4.25 -4.38 -1.45
CA ALA A 210 -4.59 -3.96 -2.81
C ALA A 210 -5.15 -5.10 -3.70
N VAL A 211 -5.04 -6.37 -3.28
CA VAL A 211 -5.71 -7.49 -3.97
C VAL A 211 -7.25 -7.38 -3.95
N LEU A 212 -7.81 -6.58 -3.05
CA LEU A 212 -9.26 -6.33 -2.98
C LEU A 212 -9.75 -5.29 -4.00
N ILE A 213 -8.84 -4.68 -4.77
CA ILE A 213 -9.21 -3.56 -5.66
C ILE A 213 -10.20 -3.96 -6.77
N SER A 214 -10.18 -5.21 -7.21
CA SER A 214 -11.13 -5.70 -8.21
C SER A 214 -12.56 -5.88 -7.69
N ASP A 215 -12.77 -5.92 -6.38
CA ASP A 215 -14.11 -5.91 -5.79
C ASP A 215 -14.72 -4.51 -5.84
N ILE A 216 -13.87 -3.48 -5.75
CA ILE A 216 -14.27 -2.06 -5.78
C ILE A 216 -14.42 -1.56 -7.22
N PHE A 217 -13.54 -2.01 -8.12
CA PHE A 217 -13.54 -1.65 -9.54
C PHE A 217 -13.66 -2.93 -10.39
N PRO A 218 -14.86 -3.53 -10.48
CA PRO A 218 -15.05 -4.74 -11.27
C PRO A 218 -14.70 -4.49 -12.73
N GLN A 219 -14.12 -5.51 -13.38
CA GLN A 219 -13.77 -5.44 -14.80
C GLN A 219 -15.00 -5.19 -15.64
N GLN A 220 -14.93 -4.19 -16.53
CA GLN A 220 -15.95 -4.00 -17.56
C GLN A 220 -15.83 -5.11 -18.64
N PRO A 221 -16.94 -5.47 -19.33
CA PRO A 221 -16.87 -6.43 -20.42
C PRO A 221 -15.78 -6.06 -21.42
N GLU A 222 -15.09 -7.08 -21.93
CA GLU A 222 -13.95 -6.95 -22.83
C GLU A 222 -14.24 -6.03 -24.03
N PRO A 223 -13.35 -5.08 -24.35
CA PRO A 223 -13.38 -4.44 -25.66
C PRO A 223 -13.18 -5.50 -26.76
N SER A 224 -13.84 -5.35 -27.87
CA SER A 224 -13.71 -6.21 -29.07
C SER A 224 -12.37 -6.10 -29.81
N GLU A 225 -11.40 -5.38 -29.28
CA GLU A 225 -10.07 -5.11 -29.86
C GLU A 225 -9.05 -6.17 -29.44
N PRO A 226 -8.05 -6.49 -30.30
CA PRO A 226 -6.92 -7.31 -29.86
C PRO A 226 -6.24 -6.65 -28.67
N GLY A 227 -6.07 -7.37 -27.56
CA GLY A 227 -5.47 -6.85 -26.33
C GLY A 227 -4.05 -6.30 -26.57
N HIS A 228 -3.46 -5.73 -25.54
CA HIS A 228 -2.11 -5.16 -25.56
C HIS A 228 -1.26 -5.78 -24.46
N ILE A 229 0.04 -5.50 -24.50
CA ILE A 229 0.99 -5.83 -23.42
C ILE A 229 1.25 -4.53 -22.64
N VAL A 230 1.03 -4.55 -21.32
CA VAL A 230 1.41 -3.44 -20.47
C VAL A 230 2.88 -3.55 -20.10
N PHE A 231 3.63 -2.48 -20.33
CA PHE A 231 5.02 -2.35 -19.89
C PHE A 231 5.19 -1.16 -18.95
N HIS A 232 5.84 -1.41 -17.82
CA HIS A 232 6.20 -0.40 -16.82
C HIS A 232 7.64 -0.55 -16.36
N ILE A 233 8.38 0.55 -16.31
CA ILE A 233 9.70 0.59 -15.67
C ILE A 233 9.92 1.95 -15.02
N SER A 234 10.41 1.97 -13.77
CA SER A 234 10.76 3.21 -13.11
C SER A 234 12.06 3.80 -13.66
N ASP A 235 12.20 5.13 -13.61
CA ASP A 235 13.37 5.87 -14.09
C ASP A 235 14.69 5.28 -13.55
N HIS A 236 14.73 4.98 -12.26
CA HIS A 236 15.92 4.40 -11.61
C HIS A 236 16.38 3.10 -12.28
N HIS A 237 15.46 2.26 -12.73
CA HIS A 237 15.77 0.96 -13.36
C HIS A 237 15.96 1.07 -14.88
N ALA A 238 15.37 2.08 -15.50
CA ALA A 238 15.49 2.31 -16.95
C ALA A 238 16.85 2.91 -17.37
N LYS A 239 17.49 3.69 -16.49
CA LYS A 239 18.75 4.39 -16.78
C LYS A 239 19.78 3.47 -17.41
N ARG A 240 20.40 3.92 -18.53
CA ARG A 240 21.43 3.20 -19.33
C ARG A 240 20.96 1.90 -19.97
N ARG A 241 19.64 1.62 -20.02
CA ARG A 241 19.07 0.37 -20.57
C ARG A 241 17.98 0.60 -21.60
N ILE A 242 17.67 1.85 -21.93
CA ILE A 242 16.56 2.21 -22.81
C ILE A 242 16.62 1.49 -24.15
N GLU A 243 17.79 1.45 -24.80
CA GLU A 243 17.97 0.80 -26.10
C GLU A 243 17.83 -0.73 -26.02
N ALA A 244 18.31 -1.35 -24.94
CA ALA A 244 18.13 -2.78 -24.72
C ALA A 244 16.66 -3.13 -24.48
N ILE A 245 15.95 -2.32 -23.68
CA ILE A 245 14.51 -2.46 -23.45
C ILE A 245 13.75 -2.30 -24.76
N ALA A 246 14.06 -1.25 -25.54
CA ALA A 246 13.39 -1.00 -26.82
C ALA A 246 13.55 -2.16 -27.79
N ARG A 247 14.76 -2.76 -27.91
CA ARG A 247 14.97 -3.96 -28.74
C ARG A 247 14.08 -5.12 -28.29
N GLN A 248 14.05 -5.44 -26.99
CA GLN A 248 13.26 -6.54 -26.46
C GLN A 248 11.75 -6.32 -26.67
N LEU A 249 11.26 -5.11 -26.49
CA LEU A 249 9.85 -4.78 -26.72
C LEU A 249 9.50 -4.77 -28.22
N THR A 250 10.44 -4.40 -29.10
CA THR A 250 10.26 -4.50 -30.54
C THR A 250 10.13 -5.96 -30.98
N GLU A 251 11.02 -6.85 -30.50
CA GLU A 251 10.95 -8.29 -30.76
C GLU A 251 9.64 -8.88 -30.24
N LEU A 252 9.25 -8.53 -29.02
CA LEU A 252 8.00 -9.00 -28.41
C LEU A 252 6.75 -8.55 -29.20
N SER A 253 6.68 -7.28 -29.57
CA SER A 253 5.58 -6.76 -30.40
C SER A 253 5.52 -7.43 -31.77
N ALA A 254 6.68 -7.65 -32.40
CA ALA A 254 6.77 -8.31 -33.70
C ALA A 254 6.35 -9.78 -33.65
N SER A 255 6.73 -10.53 -32.60
CA SER A 255 6.41 -11.95 -32.45
C SER A 255 4.96 -12.21 -32.03
N THR A 256 4.34 -11.27 -31.30
CA THR A 256 2.96 -11.44 -30.78
C THR A 256 1.90 -10.70 -31.60
N GLY A 257 2.30 -9.72 -32.41
CA GLY A 257 1.36 -8.80 -33.09
C GLY A 257 0.68 -7.80 -32.16
N LEU A 258 1.02 -7.80 -30.86
CA LEU A 258 0.40 -6.94 -29.85
C LEU A 258 1.12 -5.60 -29.72
N LYS A 259 0.35 -4.53 -29.49
CA LYS A 259 0.93 -3.21 -29.14
C LYS A 259 1.40 -3.20 -27.69
N ILE A 260 2.38 -2.35 -27.41
CA ILE A 260 2.92 -2.13 -26.06
C ILE A 260 2.29 -0.86 -25.46
N ALA A 261 1.54 -1.01 -24.38
CA ALA A 261 1.05 0.09 -23.58
C ALA A 261 2.12 0.50 -22.55
N LEU A 262 2.74 1.64 -22.74
CA LEU A 262 3.76 2.19 -21.84
C LEU A 262 3.07 2.96 -20.71
N LEU A 263 2.97 2.32 -19.53
CA LEU A 263 2.12 2.76 -18.43
C LEU A 263 2.90 3.55 -17.38
N THR A 264 2.47 4.79 -17.08
CA THR A 264 2.94 5.57 -15.92
C THR A 264 2.17 5.17 -14.67
N ILE A 265 2.88 4.78 -13.60
CA ILE A 265 2.33 4.38 -12.30
C ILE A 265 2.67 5.40 -11.20
N GLY A 266 3.84 6.05 -11.28
CA GLY A 266 4.30 7.06 -10.34
C GLY A 266 4.52 8.42 -10.99
N LYS A 267 4.06 9.51 -10.33
CA LYS A 267 4.30 10.92 -10.73
C LYS A 267 4.90 11.76 -9.60
N ALA A 268 5.23 11.16 -8.47
CA ALA A 268 5.86 11.88 -7.36
C ALA A 268 7.31 12.28 -7.68
N PRO A 269 7.83 13.39 -7.11
CA PRO A 269 9.24 13.77 -7.24
C PRO A 269 10.18 12.60 -6.93
N GLY A 270 11.16 12.34 -7.81
CA GLY A 270 12.08 11.19 -7.68
C GLY A 270 11.47 9.81 -7.99
N HIS A 271 10.21 9.74 -8.38
CA HIS A 271 9.49 8.55 -8.83
C HIS A 271 8.65 8.80 -10.10
N SER A 272 9.06 9.77 -10.92
CA SER A 272 8.39 9.98 -12.20
C SER A 272 8.87 8.94 -13.21
N ASP A 273 7.92 8.19 -13.75
CA ASP A 273 8.18 7.17 -14.77
C ASP A 273 8.09 7.72 -16.20
N ASP A 274 7.74 9.00 -16.37
CA ASP A 274 7.43 9.57 -17.69
C ASP A 274 8.62 9.64 -18.62
N GLU A 275 9.77 10.16 -18.18
CA GLU A 275 10.94 10.38 -19.04
C GLU A 275 11.43 9.09 -19.73
N PRO A 276 11.66 7.96 -19.02
CA PRO A 276 12.09 6.74 -19.69
C PRO A 276 11.03 6.16 -20.63
N LEU A 277 9.75 6.29 -20.28
CA LEU A 277 8.66 5.78 -21.10
C LEU A 277 8.45 6.64 -22.38
N ASP A 278 8.67 7.95 -22.32
CA ASP A 278 8.64 8.83 -23.50
C ASP A 278 9.78 8.50 -24.47
N LYS A 279 10.99 8.22 -23.96
CA LYS A 279 12.12 7.75 -24.78
C LYS A 279 11.80 6.42 -25.45
N LEU A 280 11.20 5.48 -24.72
CA LEU A 280 10.77 4.19 -25.28
C LEU A 280 9.70 4.37 -26.36
N GLN A 281 8.72 5.27 -26.16
CA GLN A 281 7.73 5.59 -27.18
C GLN A 281 8.38 6.07 -28.47
N GLY A 282 9.37 6.95 -28.37
CA GLY A 282 10.12 7.46 -29.54
C GLY A 282 10.85 6.34 -30.30
N LEU A 283 11.43 5.36 -29.60
CA LEU A 283 12.16 4.24 -30.21
C LEU A 283 11.21 3.16 -30.79
N LEU A 284 10.06 2.93 -30.19
CA LEU A 284 9.10 1.88 -30.58
C LEU A 284 8.14 2.37 -31.69
N GLY A 285 7.94 3.68 -31.83
CA GLY A 285 7.03 4.27 -32.82
C GLY A 285 5.60 3.72 -32.68
N GLU A 286 5.00 3.26 -33.79
CA GLU A 286 3.62 2.77 -33.83
C GLU A 286 3.38 1.45 -33.09
N ARG A 287 4.45 0.75 -32.66
CA ARG A 287 4.35 -0.48 -31.85
C ARG A 287 3.95 -0.21 -30.42
N ALA A 288 4.06 1.03 -29.96
CA ALA A 288 3.72 1.40 -28.60
C ALA A 288 2.85 2.64 -28.50
N TYR A 289 2.18 2.82 -27.37
CA TYR A 289 1.48 4.06 -27.03
C TYR A 289 1.61 4.35 -25.54
N ARG A 290 1.52 5.64 -25.18
CA ARG A 290 1.63 6.10 -23.79
C ARG A 290 0.29 6.06 -23.06
N VAL A 291 0.31 5.60 -21.82
CA VAL A 291 -0.79 5.71 -20.86
C VAL A 291 -0.28 6.49 -19.66
N ASN A 292 -0.48 7.81 -19.69
CA ASN A 292 0.10 8.75 -18.71
C ASN A 292 -0.93 9.57 -17.93
N SER A 293 -2.21 9.19 -17.95
CA SER A 293 -3.28 9.91 -17.24
C SER A 293 -3.00 10.00 -15.73
N GLY A 294 -2.40 8.98 -15.15
CA GLY A 294 -2.18 8.83 -13.70
C GLY A 294 -3.47 8.57 -12.92
N HIS A 295 -4.64 8.59 -13.56
CA HIS A 295 -5.90 8.32 -12.89
C HIS A 295 -6.01 6.83 -12.53
N ILE A 296 -6.41 6.51 -11.29
CA ILE A 296 -6.44 5.14 -10.75
C ILE A 296 -7.24 4.21 -11.66
N GLN A 297 -8.43 4.62 -12.10
CA GLN A 297 -9.28 3.78 -12.95
C GLN A 297 -8.69 3.53 -14.34
N ASP A 298 -7.94 4.49 -14.91
CA ASP A 298 -7.29 4.30 -16.21
C ASP A 298 -6.13 3.32 -16.12
N ILE A 299 -5.36 3.38 -15.01
CA ILE A 299 -4.30 2.41 -14.71
C ILE A 299 -4.89 1.02 -14.55
N ILE A 300 -5.96 0.89 -13.74
CA ILE A 300 -6.66 -0.39 -13.53
C ILE A 300 -7.17 -0.93 -14.87
N ARG A 301 -7.90 -0.11 -15.64
CA ARG A 301 -8.45 -0.52 -16.93
C ARG A 301 -7.36 -0.98 -17.90
N CYS A 302 -6.28 -0.22 -18.02
CA CYS A 302 -5.16 -0.57 -18.91
C CYS A 302 -4.57 -1.94 -18.53
N ILE A 303 -4.37 -2.22 -17.24
CA ILE A 303 -3.82 -3.49 -16.78
C ILE A 303 -4.87 -4.61 -16.92
N ALA A 304 -6.10 -4.39 -16.48
CA ALA A 304 -7.16 -5.41 -16.46
C ALA A 304 -7.54 -5.92 -17.87
N THR A 305 -7.39 -5.09 -18.92
CA THR A 305 -7.67 -5.46 -20.32
C THR A 305 -6.43 -5.93 -21.08
N SER A 306 -5.28 -6.02 -20.43
CA SER A 306 -4.04 -6.46 -21.08
C SER A 306 -3.94 -7.99 -21.19
N ARG A 307 -3.14 -8.45 -22.15
CA ARG A 307 -2.79 -9.86 -22.32
C ARG A 307 -1.64 -10.28 -21.42
N LEU A 308 -0.83 -9.31 -20.99
CA LEU A 308 0.34 -9.51 -20.13
C LEU A 308 0.70 -8.19 -19.46
N TYR A 309 1.03 -8.25 -18.19
CA TYR A 309 1.73 -7.18 -17.49
C TYR A 309 3.23 -7.52 -17.37
N CYS A 310 4.10 -6.57 -17.73
CA CYS A 310 5.54 -6.71 -17.61
C CYS A 310 6.11 -5.45 -16.95
N GLY A 311 6.65 -5.56 -15.73
CA GLY A 311 7.12 -4.33 -15.10
C GLY A 311 7.87 -4.49 -13.77
N THR A 312 8.28 -3.33 -13.24
CA THR A 312 9.00 -3.19 -11.96
C THR A 312 8.09 -2.72 -10.82
N SER A 313 6.80 -2.45 -11.07
CA SER A 313 5.88 -2.02 -10.03
C SER A 313 5.17 -3.19 -9.36
N LEU A 314 5.31 -3.29 -8.05
CA LEU A 314 4.58 -4.30 -7.26
C LEU A 314 3.05 -4.12 -7.40
N HIS A 315 2.53 -2.89 -7.25
CA HIS A 315 1.08 -2.70 -7.32
C HIS A 315 0.52 -2.80 -8.75
N GLY A 316 1.36 -2.55 -9.78
CA GLY A 316 1.00 -2.93 -11.15
C GLY A 316 0.84 -4.45 -11.29
N ALA A 317 1.75 -5.22 -10.71
CA ALA A 317 1.67 -6.68 -10.70
C ALA A 317 0.49 -7.20 -9.84
N ILE A 318 0.22 -6.61 -8.66
CA ILE A 318 -0.95 -6.96 -7.83
C ILE A 318 -2.24 -6.66 -8.60
N THR A 319 -2.33 -5.53 -9.29
CA THR A 319 -3.49 -5.22 -10.13
C THR A 319 -3.65 -6.25 -11.24
N ALA A 320 -2.59 -6.61 -11.96
CA ALA A 320 -2.64 -7.67 -12.97
C ALA A 320 -3.15 -9.00 -12.37
N LEU A 321 -2.61 -9.37 -11.21
CA LEU A 321 -3.01 -10.56 -10.46
C LEU A 321 -4.51 -10.58 -10.17
N THR A 322 -5.07 -9.48 -9.64
CA THR A 322 -6.49 -9.42 -9.23
C THR A 322 -7.47 -9.52 -10.40
N TYR A 323 -7.02 -9.21 -11.61
CA TYR A 323 -7.81 -9.39 -12.84
C TYR A 323 -7.42 -10.64 -13.64
N ALA A 324 -6.67 -11.55 -13.02
CA ALA A 324 -6.18 -12.78 -13.63
C ALA A 324 -5.38 -12.58 -14.93
N VAL A 325 -4.59 -11.51 -14.98
CA VAL A 325 -3.65 -11.21 -16.07
C VAL A 325 -2.28 -11.81 -15.73
N PRO A 326 -1.67 -12.61 -16.62
CA PRO A 326 -0.32 -13.13 -16.41
C PRO A 326 0.70 -12.00 -16.33
N GLN A 327 1.78 -12.21 -15.57
CA GLN A 327 2.69 -11.13 -15.24
C GLN A 327 4.16 -11.51 -15.23
N ILE A 328 5.01 -10.56 -15.56
CA ILE A 328 6.47 -10.67 -15.47
C ILE A 328 7.02 -9.61 -14.53
N ALA A 329 7.70 -10.09 -13.48
CA ALA A 329 8.53 -9.25 -12.63
C ALA A 329 9.87 -8.98 -13.31
N LEU A 330 10.14 -7.71 -13.60
CA LEU A 330 11.41 -7.28 -14.14
C LEU A 330 12.45 -7.06 -13.04
N LEU A 331 13.70 -7.43 -13.33
CA LEU A 331 14.85 -7.21 -12.46
C LEU A 331 14.66 -7.83 -11.07
N PRO A 332 14.33 -9.11 -10.94
CA PRO A 332 13.89 -9.73 -9.68
C PRO A 332 14.90 -9.56 -8.54
N ARG A 333 16.21 -9.57 -8.84
CA ARG A 333 17.28 -9.37 -7.84
C ARG A 333 17.44 -7.93 -7.37
N ARG A 334 16.85 -6.95 -8.07
CA ARG A 334 16.93 -5.51 -7.74
C ARG A 334 15.63 -4.98 -7.16
N VAL A 335 14.51 -5.58 -7.56
CA VAL A 335 13.17 -5.19 -7.10
C VAL A 335 12.64 -6.28 -6.16
N VAL A 336 13.36 -6.49 -5.06
CA VAL A 336 13.11 -7.59 -4.10
C VAL A 336 11.67 -7.62 -3.61
N LYS A 337 11.06 -6.48 -3.32
CA LYS A 337 9.66 -6.40 -2.89
C LYS A 337 8.66 -7.02 -3.87
N LEU A 338 8.94 -6.94 -5.18
CA LEU A 338 8.07 -7.51 -6.21
C LEU A 338 8.29 -9.02 -6.31
N SER A 339 9.55 -9.47 -6.39
CA SER A 339 9.87 -10.90 -6.46
C SER A 339 9.41 -11.63 -5.20
N SER A 340 9.69 -11.10 -4.00
CA SER A 340 9.26 -11.69 -2.74
C SER A 340 7.73 -11.84 -2.64
N PHE A 341 6.97 -10.82 -3.05
CA PHE A 341 5.52 -10.92 -3.06
C PHE A 341 5.03 -12.01 -4.02
N LEU A 342 5.52 -12.04 -5.26
CA LEU A 342 5.11 -13.05 -6.25
C LEU A 342 5.51 -14.47 -5.81
N GLU A 343 6.72 -14.67 -5.32
CA GLU A 343 7.19 -15.96 -4.79
C GLU A 343 6.39 -16.41 -3.54
N THR A 344 5.83 -15.47 -2.79
CA THR A 344 5.00 -15.78 -1.61
C THR A 344 3.61 -16.27 -2.01
N TRP A 345 2.99 -15.65 -3.02
CA TRP A 345 1.55 -15.78 -3.24
C TRP A 345 1.14 -16.32 -4.62
N VAL A 346 1.99 -16.21 -5.65
CA VAL A 346 1.56 -16.47 -7.03
C VAL A 346 2.10 -17.81 -7.54
N PRO A 347 1.25 -18.66 -8.15
CA PRO A 347 1.71 -19.88 -8.79
C PRO A 347 2.76 -19.60 -9.87
N GLN A 348 3.84 -20.38 -9.90
CA GLN A 348 4.98 -20.16 -10.82
C GLN A 348 4.58 -20.16 -12.30
N GLN A 349 3.57 -20.94 -12.69
CA GLN A 349 3.06 -21.00 -14.06
C GLN A 349 2.29 -19.75 -14.49
N SER A 350 1.93 -18.87 -13.56
CA SER A 350 1.17 -17.63 -13.81
C SER A 350 2.02 -16.37 -13.74
N CYS A 351 3.31 -16.49 -13.39
CA CYS A 351 4.24 -15.38 -13.34
C CYS A 351 5.61 -15.78 -13.92
N GLY A 352 6.29 -14.78 -14.50
CA GLY A 352 7.66 -14.90 -14.97
C GLY A 352 8.58 -13.94 -14.24
N PHE A 353 9.88 -14.24 -14.26
CA PHE A 353 10.95 -13.36 -13.79
C PHE A 353 11.92 -13.13 -14.92
N ALA A 354 12.25 -11.87 -15.22
CA ALA A 354 13.12 -11.55 -16.35
C ALA A 354 14.10 -10.42 -16.03
N GLU A 355 15.35 -10.60 -16.45
CA GLU A 355 16.25 -9.48 -16.68
C GLU A 355 15.89 -8.82 -18.02
N ILE A 356 16.43 -7.63 -18.29
CA ILE A 356 16.04 -6.84 -19.48
C ILE A 356 16.22 -7.64 -20.79
N GLU A 357 17.31 -8.37 -20.90
CA GLU A 357 17.69 -9.14 -22.10
C GLU A 357 16.80 -10.37 -22.33
N GLN A 358 15.96 -10.72 -21.37
CA GLN A 358 15.08 -11.90 -21.38
C GLN A 358 13.60 -11.55 -21.58
N ILE A 359 13.24 -10.27 -21.68
CA ILE A 359 11.84 -9.82 -21.73
C ILE A 359 11.05 -10.53 -22.83
N SER A 360 11.55 -10.47 -24.08
CA SER A 360 10.84 -11.03 -25.25
C SER A 360 10.66 -12.55 -25.11
N GLN A 361 11.70 -13.26 -24.74
CA GLN A 361 11.66 -14.72 -24.57
C GLN A 361 10.69 -15.14 -23.45
N THR A 362 10.81 -14.54 -22.26
CA THR A 362 9.97 -14.89 -21.10
C THR A 362 8.51 -14.53 -21.37
N ALA A 363 8.25 -13.38 -22.00
CA ALA A 363 6.89 -12.94 -22.33
C ALA A 363 6.22 -13.86 -23.35
N SER A 364 6.92 -14.23 -24.41
CA SER A 364 6.39 -15.14 -25.44
C SER A 364 6.12 -16.52 -24.88
N ALA A 365 7.01 -17.05 -24.04
CA ALA A 365 6.81 -18.34 -23.38
C ALA A 365 5.59 -18.32 -22.46
N LEU A 366 5.45 -17.29 -21.62
CA LEU A 366 4.31 -17.15 -20.70
C LEU A 366 2.99 -16.97 -21.46
N LEU A 367 2.95 -16.12 -22.50
CA LEU A 367 1.74 -15.93 -23.33
C LEU A 367 1.32 -17.23 -24.04
N THR A 368 2.28 -18.08 -24.44
CA THR A 368 1.98 -19.37 -25.08
C THR A 368 1.44 -20.40 -24.09
N SER A 369 1.97 -20.43 -22.86
CA SER A 369 1.58 -21.40 -21.83
C SER A 369 0.36 -20.99 -21.01
N PHE A 370 -0.01 -19.72 -20.99
CA PHE A 370 -1.11 -19.20 -20.18
C PHE A 370 -2.45 -19.33 -20.91
N GLY A 371 -3.19 -20.40 -20.59
CA GLY A 371 -4.52 -20.68 -21.09
C GLY A 371 -5.59 -20.65 -20.00
N GLU A 372 -6.80 -21.12 -20.33
CA GLU A 372 -7.92 -21.12 -19.37
C GLU A 372 -7.63 -21.90 -18.08
N PRO A 373 -6.89 -23.04 -18.07
CA PRO A 373 -6.55 -23.72 -16.81
C PRO A 373 -5.70 -22.87 -15.88
N GLN A 374 -4.67 -22.16 -16.41
CA GLN A 374 -3.79 -21.31 -15.63
C GLN A 374 -4.54 -20.06 -15.13
N LYS A 375 -5.44 -19.52 -15.97
CA LYS A 375 -6.31 -18.40 -15.58
C LYS A 375 -7.25 -18.79 -14.44
N ALA A 376 -7.89 -19.97 -14.51
CA ALA A 376 -8.77 -20.47 -13.45
C ALA A 376 -8.01 -20.70 -12.14
N GLU A 377 -6.79 -21.27 -12.20
CA GLU A 377 -5.94 -21.44 -11.03
C GLU A 377 -5.55 -20.09 -10.40
N LEU A 378 -5.19 -19.10 -11.24
CA LEU A 378 -4.87 -17.76 -10.78
C LEU A 378 -6.07 -17.07 -10.12
N GLN A 379 -7.27 -17.20 -10.70
CA GLN A 379 -8.51 -16.70 -10.12
C GLN A 379 -8.81 -17.34 -8.75
N ALA A 380 -8.68 -18.66 -8.64
CA ALA A 380 -8.87 -19.35 -7.37
C ALA A 380 -7.87 -18.88 -6.30
N MET A 381 -6.61 -18.67 -6.68
CA MET A 381 -5.59 -18.13 -5.77
C MET A 381 -5.92 -16.71 -5.34
N VAL A 382 -6.36 -15.86 -6.26
CA VAL A 382 -6.79 -14.48 -5.96
C VAL A 382 -7.93 -14.46 -4.94
N GLU A 383 -8.93 -15.33 -5.08
CA GLU A 383 -10.03 -15.40 -4.11
C GLU A 383 -9.56 -15.87 -2.74
N LEU A 384 -8.61 -16.81 -2.65
CA LEU A 384 -7.98 -17.18 -1.38
C LEU A 384 -7.24 -15.99 -0.74
N MET A 385 -6.51 -15.22 -1.53
CA MET A 385 -5.82 -14.02 -1.05
C MET A 385 -6.81 -12.96 -0.54
N LYS A 386 -7.87 -12.69 -1.30
CA LYS A 386 -8.94 -11.76 -0.90
C LYS A 386 -9.59 -12.17 0.41
N ASN A 387 -9.92 -13.45 0.57
CA ASN A 387 -10.52 -13.97 1.79
C ASN A 387 -9.57 -13.82 3.00
N ARG A 388 -8.27 -14.03 2.82
CA ARG A 388 -7.28 -13.78 3.88
C ARG A 388 -7.22 -12.31 4.27
N VAL A 389 -7.26 -11.38 3.31
CA VAL A 389 -7.27 -9.94 3.61
C VAL A 389 -8.56 -9.53 4.30
N ARG A 390 -9.73 -10.01 3.87
CA ARG A 390 -11.02 -9.73 4.54
C ARG A 390 -10.99 -10.24 5.99
N ALA A 391 -10.57 -11.49 6.21
CA ALA A 391 -10.44 -12.06 7.55
C ALA A 391 -9.44 -11.27 8.42
N ASN A 392 -8.35 -10.74 7.84
CA ASN A 392 -7.42 -9.89 8.55
C ASN A 392 -8.06 -8.56 9.00
N LEU A 393 -8.84 -7.91 8.13
CA LEU A 393 -9.55 -6.68 8.49
C LEU A 393 -10.61 -6.93 9.57
N GLU A 394 -11.37 -8.02 9.47
CA GLU A 394 -12.32 -8.46 10.50
C GLU A 394 -11.63 -8.75 11.83
N HIS A 395 -10.48 -9.40 11.81
CA HIS A 395 -9.69 -9.66 13.02
C HIS A 395 -9.22 -8.36 13.69
N MET A 396 -8.73 -7.40 12.91
CA MET A 396 -8.30 -6.09 13.41
C MET A 396 -9.46 -5.33 14.07
N THR A 397 -10.65 -5.33 13.46
CA THR A 397 -11.83 -4.69 14.03
C THR A 397 -12.31 -5.40 15.30
N ALA A 398 -12.25 -6.73 15.34
CA ALA A 398 -12.61 -7.51 16.53
C ALA A 398 -11.65 -7.24 17.71
N LEU A 399 -10.34 -7.15 17.46
CA LEU A 399 -9.36 -6.77 18.50
C LEU A 399 -9.66 -5.37 19.09
N TYR A 400 -10.03 -4.43 18.23
CA TYR A 400 -10.40 -3.08 18.67
C TYR A 400 -11.66 -3.08 19.53
N GLU A 401 -12.71 -3.78 19.12
CA GLU A 401 -13.96 -3.87 19.86
C GLU A 401 -13.80 -4.56 21.23
N GLN A 402 -13.02 -5.64 21.30
CA GLN A 402 -12.71 -6.32 22.55
C GLN A 402 -12.01 -5.41 23.56
N ALA A 403 -11.08 -4.60 23.12
CA ALA A 403 -10.37 -3.70 24.01
C ALA A 403 -11.21 -2.50 24.44
N THR A 404 -12.18 -2.06 23.65
CA THR A 404 -13.11 -0.99 24.05
C THR A 404 -14.14 -1.47 25.06
N THR A 405 -14.63 -2.71 24.92
CA THR A 405 -15.60 -3.30 25.86
C THR A 405 -14.97 -3.71 27.20
N ALA A 406 -13.68 -4.04 27.23
CA ALA A 406 -12.98 -4.40 28.46
C ALA A 406 -12.76 -3.23 29.43
N ASP A 407 -12.81 -1.99 28.94
CA ASP A 407 -12.62 -0.78 29.74
C ASP A 407 -13.94 -0.15 30.21
N GLU A 408 -15.12 -0.66 29.81
CA GLU A 408 -16.38 -0.24 30.40
C GLU A 408 -16.45 -0.70 31.87
N PRO A 409 -16.54 0.21 32.85
CA PRO A 409 -16.69 -0.19 34.25
C PRO A 409 -17.98 -1.01 34.38
N ALA A 410 -17.86 -2.22 34.98
CA ALA A 410 -19.01 -3.07 35.27
C ALA A 410 -20.08 -2.21 35.97
N THR A 411 -21.17 -1.93 35.28
CA THR A 411 -22.31 -1.22 35.86
C THR A 411 -22.76 -2.03 37.06
N GLN A 412 -22.52 -1.49 38.29
CA GLN A 412 -23.01 -2.07 39.53
C GLN A 412 -24.52 -2.20 39.40
N SER A 413 -25.00 -3.43 39.36
CA SER A 413 -26.41 -3.73 39.52
C SER A 413 -26.89 -3.06 40.83
N PRO A 414 -27.98 -2.31 40.82
CA PRO A 414 -28.49 -1.75 42.07
C PRO A 414 -28.91 -2.93 42.96
N THR A 415 -28.17 -3.13 44.06
CA THR A 415 -28.54 -4.04 45.15
C THR A 415 -29.88 -3.54 45.71
N GLY A 416 -30.93 -4.22 45.31
CA GLY A 416 -32.27 -4.01 45.88
C GLY A 416 -32.24 -4.27 47.38
N ASN A 417 -32.36 -3.19 48.15
CA ASN A 417 -32.61 -3.23 49.57
C ASN A 417 -34.07 -3.70 49.79
N THR A 418 -34.21 -5.00 49.98
CA THR A 418 -35.50 -5.55 50.46
C THR A 418 -35.56 -5.40 51.98
N THR A 419 -36.16 -4.32 52.46
CA THR A 419 -36.56 -4.14 53.85
C THR A 419 -37.70 -5.11 54.19
N LEU A 420 -37.37 -6.14 54.96
CA LEU A 420 -38.33 -7.03 55.59
C LEU A 420 -39.03 -6.25 56.76
N PHE A 421 -40.30 -5.87 56.60
CA PHE A 421 -41.18 -5.50 57.70
C PHE A 421 -41.62 -6.78 58.37
N ALA A 422 -41.24 -6.95 59.67
CA ALA A 422 -41.85 -7.87 60.59
C ALA A 422 -43.10 -7.18 61.20
N ALA A 423 -44.20 -7.84 61.06
CA ALA A 423 -45.40 -7.52 61.84
C ALA A 423 -45.87 -8.74 62.65
N HIS A 424 -46.25 -8.50 63.85
CA HIS A 424 -46.80 -9.37 64.92
C HIS A 424 -47.71 -10.48 64.47
#